data_451954b2f92f4c37d7d942dceb5bf7b7
#
_entry.id   451954b2f92f4c37d7d942dceb5bf7b7
#
_cell.length_a   1.000
_cell.length_b   1.000
_cell.length_c   1.000
_cell.angle_alpha   90.00
_cell.angle_beta   90.00
_cell.angle_gamma   90.00
#
_symmetry.space_group_name_H-M   'P 1'
#
loop_
_entity.id
_entity.type
_entity.pdbx_description
1 polymer ?
#
loop_
_entity_poly.entity_id
_entity_poly.type
_entity_poly.pdbx_seq_one_letter_code
_entity_poly.pdbx_strand_id
1 'polypeptide(L)'
;MKRRIAVVTSSRADYSHLYWPLRELQNHPEVELGVIALGAHLSPDFGHTLREIEKEGFPIVARIECLLSSDTDTGMAKTIGLATLSLADTLSAWCPDLLLLIADRYEMLAPASVALALRIPIAHIEGGEVSQGAIDDAVRNALTKLAHIHFTSTPLARRRVIAMGEEPWRVHHAGAPSLDHLRRSQLLTREQLQQRLNLDLSQPTLLVAFHPVTIHRDTTDEAEALFDALAHRAEQILFVYPNSDAGSHAIIAKTQAFADDRILTRIFVNLDAITYWSLLGQVD
;
A
#
# COMPACT_ATOMS: atom_id res chain seq x y z
N MET A 1 25.40 -14.25 -14.37
CA MET A 1 25.03 -12.81 -14.23
C MET A 1 23.75 -12.77 -13.45
N LYS A 2 23.64 -11.95 -12.39
CA LYS A 2 22.41 -11.84 -11.62
C LYS A 2 21.30 -11.18 -12.44
N ARG A 3 20.04 -11.58 -12.17
CA ARG A 3 18.86 -10.91 -12.73
C ARG A 3 18.56 -9.66 -11.93
N ARG A 4 18.45 -8.52 -12.60
CA ARG A 4 18.05 -7.25 -11.98
C ARG A 4 16.52 -7.18 -11.86
N ILE A 5 16.02 -7.13 -10.65
CA ILE A 5 14.58 -7.00 -10.38
C ILE A 5 14.33 -5.66 -9.72
N ALA A 6 13.62 -4.78 -10.42
CA ALA A 6 13.11 -3.54 -9.84
C ALA A 6 11.78 -3.79 -9.15
N VAL A 7 11.63 -3.30 -7.93
CA VAL A 7 10.37 -3.34 -7.18
C VAL A 7 9.96 -1.91 -6.85
N VAL A 8 8.74 -1.54 -7.24
CA VAL A 8 8.23 -0.18 -6.99
C VAL A 8 7.26 -0.21 -5.83
N THR A 9 7.39 0.78 -4.94
CA THR A 9 6.48 0.99 -3.81
C THR A 9 6.19 2.48 -3.64
N SER A 10 4.92 2.83 -3.39
CA SER A 10 4.45 4.23 -3.32
C SER A 10 3.96 4.62 -1.92
N SER A 11 3.63 3.64 -1.09
CA SER A 11 3.02 3.85 0.22
C SER A 11 3.40 2.77 1.22
N ARG A 12 3.12 3.05 2.49
CA ARG A 12 3.26 2.07 3.57
C ARG A 12 2.47 0.78 3.29
N ALA A 13 1.28 0.90 2.69
CA ALA A 13 0.42 -0.25 2.41
C ALA A 13 1.12 -1.23 1.45
N ASP A 14 1.57 -0.74 0.29
CA ASP A 14 2.29 -1.56 -0.69
C ASP A 14 3.55 -2.17 -0.08
N TYR A 15 4.33 -1.37 0.68
CA TYR A 15 5.56 -1.85 1.32
C TYR A 15 5.28 -2.97 2.32
N SER A 16 4.20 -2.87 3.10
CA SER A 16 3.80 -3.94 4.02
C SER A 16 3.56 -5.26 3.29
N HIS A 17 2.87 -5.21 2.15
CA HIS A 17 2.65 -6.39 1.31
C HIS A 17 3.94 -6.90 0.65
N LEU A 18 4.85 -5.98 0.28
CA LEU A 18 6.10 -6.30 -0.40
C LEU A 18 7.22 -6.76 0.54
N TYR A 19 7.10 -6.59 1.85
CA TYR A 19 8.20 -6.83 2.80
C TYR A 19 8.83 -8.22 2.64
N TRP A 20 8.03 -9.29 2.70
CA TRP A 20 8.54 -10.65 2.57
C TRP A 20 9.00 -10.99 1.15
N PRO A 21 8.30 -10.63 0.08
CA PRO A 21 8.85 -10.70 -1.28
C PRO A 21 10.20 -10.00 -1.44
N LEU A 22 10.37 -8.79 -0.89
CA LEU A 22 11.65 -8.07 -0.92
C LEU A 22 12.74 -8.82 -0.19
N ARG A 23 12.46 -9.40 1.00
CA ARG A 23 13.42 -10.21 1.75
C ARG A 23 13.87 -11.45 0.97
N GLU A 24 12.96 -12.15 0.34
CA GLU A 24 13.30 -13.32 -0.48
C GLU A 24 14.13 -12.93 -1.70
N LEU A 25 13.75 -11.86 -2.41
CA LEU A 25 14.51 -11.37 -3.56
C LEU A 25 15.91 -10.90 -3.15
N GLN A 26 16.05 -10.18 -2.04
CA GLN A 26 17.34 -9.70 -1.53
C GLN A 26 18.29 -10.85 -1.19
N ASN A 27 17.75 -11.92 -0.61
CA ASN A 27 18.54 -13.07 -0.19
C ASN A 27 18.81 -14.08 -1.31
N HIS A 28 18.15 -13.92 -2.47
CA HIS A 28 18.30 -14.87 -3.56
C HIS A 28 19.63 -14.69 -4.30
N PRO A 29 20.47 -15.74 -4.45
CA PRO A 29 21.83 -15.62 -4.97
C PRO A 29 21.90 -15.14 -6.42
N GLU A 30 20.86 -15.37 -7.22
CA GLU A 30 20.80 -15.00 -8.63
C GLU A 30 20.10 -13.66 -8.88
N VAL A 31 19.67 -12.94 -7.83
CA VAL A 31 18.94 -11.66 -7.93
C VAL A 31 19.82 -10.50 -7.50
N GLU A 32 19.75 -9.42 -8.25
CA GLU A 32 20.16 -8.07 -7.88
C GLU A 32 18.89 -7.25 -7.72
N LEU A 33 18.48 -7.04 -6.45
CA LEU A 33 17.28 -6.29 -6.09
C LEU A 33 17.54 -4.79 -6.19
N GLY A 34 16.57 -4.04 -6.72
CA GLY A 34 16.53 -2.58 -6.67
C GLY A 34 15.14 -2.08 -6.27
N VAL A 35 15.05 -1.41 -5.13
CA VAL A 35 13.79 -0.80 -4.67
C VAL A 35 13.70 0.63 -5.18
N ILE A 36 12.58 0.97 -5.79
CA ILE A 36 12.23 2.33 -6.22
C ILE A 36 11.11 2.80 -5.30
N ALA A 37 11.41 3.76 -4.44
CA ALA A 37 10.44 4.38 -3.55
C ALA A 37 9.93 5.69 -4.15
N LEU A 38 8.59 5.87 -4.16
CA LEU A 38 7.97 7.07 -4.70
C LEU A 38 6.77 7.54 -3.87
N GLY A 39 6.21 8.66 -4.22
CA GLY A 39 4.93 9.13 -3.71
C GLY A 39 4.91 9.37 -2.21
N ALA A 40 3.97 8.76 -1.51
CA ALA A 40 3.73 8.96 -0.08
C ALA A 40 4.92 8.56 0.81
N HIS A 41 5.81 7.66 0.34
CA HIS A 41 7.01 7.30 1.09
C HIS A 41 7.93 8.49 1.38
N LEU A 42 7.93 9.50 0.52
CA LEU A 42 8.81 10.68 0.61
C LEU A 42 8.11 11.87 1.26
N SER A 43 6.80 11.79 1.49
CA SER A 43 6.01 12.87 2.07
C SER A 43 6.04 12.86 3.60
N PRO A 44 6.36 14.01 4.24
CA PRO A 44 6.23 14.16 5.70
C PRO A 44 4.80 13.97 6.19
N ASP A 45 3.80 14.40 5.42
CA ASP A 45 2.37 14.34 5.76
C ASP A 45 1.89 12.89 5.96
N PHE A 46 2.54 11.94 5.28
CA PHE A 46 2.28 10.50 5.38
C PHE A 46 3.34 9.73 6.19
N GLY A 47 4.08 10.44 7.07
CA GLY A 47 5.00 9.84 8.02
C GLY A 47 6.40 9.51 7.48
N HIS A 48 6.74 9.92 6.24
CA HIS A 48 8.06 9.72 5.63
C HIS A 48 8.58 8.28 5.74
N THR A 49 7.74 7.33 5.33
CA THR A 49 7.93 5.88 5.55
C THR A 49 9.10 5.27 4.77
N LEU A 50 9.78 6.05 3.91
CA LEU A 50 11.07 5.66 3.30
C LEU A 50 12.08 5.19 4.35
N ARG A 51 12.08 5.82 5.54
CA ARG A 51 13.00 5.48 6.65
C ARG A 51 12.84 4.03 7.13
N GLU A 52 11.64 3.46 7.01
CA GLU A 52 11.40 2.05 7.36
C GLU A 52 12.10 1.13 6.37
N ILE A 53 12.02 1.44 5.06
CA ILE A 53 12.69 0.69 4.00
C ILE A 53 14.22 0.74 4.17
N GLU A 54 14.76 1.94 4.49
CA GLU A 54 16.19 2.15 4.74
C GLU A 54 16.67 1.39 5.96
N LYS A 55 15.91 1.43 7.07
CA LYS A 55 16.23 0.72 8.32
C LYS A 55 16.32 -0.78 8.11
N GLU A 56 15.48 -1.33 7.25
CA GLU A 56 15.47 -2.76 6.92
C GLU A 56 16.63 -3.15 5.97
N GLY A 57 17.39 -2.20 5.47
CA GLY A 57 18.58 -2.44 4.62
C GLY A 57 18.27 -2.90 3.20
N PHE A 58 17.09 -2.59 2.68
CA PHE A 58 16.79 -2.85 1.27
C PHE A 58 17.55 -1.89 0.34
N PRO A 59 18.05 -2.36 -0.81
CA PRO A 59 18.81 -1.54 -1.75
C PRO A 59 17.89 -0.57 -2.50
N ILE A 60 17.86 0.70 -2.09
CA ILE A 60 17.07 1.74 -2.74
C ILE A 60 17.87 2.33 -3.90
N VAL A 61 17.41 2.08 -5.14
CA VAL A 61 18.06 2.56 -6.36
C VAL A 61 17.53 3.92 -6.82
N ALA A 62 16.30 4.28 -6.41
CA ALA A 62 15.75 5.61 -6.68
C ALA A 62 14.76 6.06 -5.61
N ARG A 63 14.71 7.37 -5.42
CA ARG A 63 13.74 8.11 -4.59
C ARG A 63 13.06 9.15 -5.48
N ILE A 64 11.75 8.99 -5.73
CA ILE A 64 11.04 9.81 -6.70
C ILE A 64 9.98 10.66 -6.00
N GLU A 65 10.27 11.94 -5.86
CA GLU A 65 9.32 12.93 -5.37
C GLU A 65 8.33 13.30 -6.47
N CYS A 66 7.14 12.72 -6.44
CA CYS A 66 6.11 12.95 -7.43
C CYS A 66 4.74 13.32 -6.83
N LEU A 67 4.54 13.08 -5.52
CA LEU A 67 3.29 13.38 -4.86
C LEU A 67 3.11 14.90 -4.72
N LEU A 68 1.99 15.40 -5.26
CA LEU A 68 1.58 16.77 -5.03
C LEU A 68 0.81 16.89 -3.71
N SER A 69 0.99 17.98 -2.98
CA SER A 69 0.27 18.24 -1.74
C SER A 69 -1.21 18.59 -1.93
N SER A 70 -1.66 18.78 -3.17
CA SER A 70 -3.07 19.05 -3.48
C SER A 70 -3.90 17.76 -3.44
N ASP A 71 -4.92 17.75 -2.58
CA ASP A 71 -5.90 16.67 -2.43
C ASP A 71 -7.01 16.80 -3.51
N THR A 72 -6.63 16.64 -4.78
CA THR A 72 -7.54 16.79 -5.91
C THR A 72 -7.31 15.74 -6.98
N ASP A 73 -8.36 15.42 -7.76
CA ASP A 73 -8.28 14.54 -8.94
C ASP A 73 -7.17 15.00 -9.91
N THR A 74 -7.04 16.32 -10.09
CA THR A 74 -5.98 16.91 -10.93
C THR A 74 -4.60 16.70 -10.33
N GLY A 75 -4.47 16.79 -9.00
CA GLY A 75 -3.22 16.50 -8.28
C GLY A 75 -2.80 15.06 -8.48
N MET A 76 -3.73 14.12 -8.34
CA MET A 76 -3.51 12.69 -8.57
C MET A 76 -3.06 12.41 -10.01
N ALA A 77 -3.74 12.98 -11.02
CA ALA A 77 -3.36 12.84 -12.42
C ALA A 77 -1.95 13.41 -12.71
N LYS A 78 -1.60 14.55 -12.10
CA LYS A 78 -0.26 15.14 -12.23
C LYS A 78 0.81 14.30 -11.54
N THR A 79 0.50 13.68 -10.39
CA THR A 79 1.38 12.74 -9.69
C THR A 79 1.78 11.58 -10.60
N ILE A 80 0.82 10.99 -11.33
CA ILE A 80 1.12 9.95 -12.33
C ILE A 80 2.09 10.49 -13.40
N GLY A 81 1.84 11.69 -13.92
CA GLY A 81 2.68 12.30 -14.95
C GLY A 81 4.12 12.55 -14.48
N LEU A 82 4.30 13.13 -13.28
CA LEU A 82 5.61 13.38 -12.67
C LEU A 82 6.36 12.08 -12.40
N ALA A 83 5.67 11.08 -11.86
CA ALA A 83 6.24 9.75 -11.65
C ALA A 83 6.71 9.12 -12.97
N THR A 84 5.91 9.24 -14.04
CA THR A 84 6.23 8.71 -15.37
C THR A 84 7.52 9.32 -15.91
N LEU A 85 7.67 10.63 -15.84
CA LEU A 85 8.87 11.33 -16.30
C LEU A 85 10.13 10.85 -15.55
N SER A 86 10.08 10.82 -14.23
CA SER A 86 11.21 10.42 -13.41
C SER A 86 11.56 8.93 -13.55
N LEU A 87 10.54 8.07 -13.72
CA LEU A 87 10.73 6.63 -13.90
C LEU A 87 11.32 6.29 -15.26
N ALA A 88 11.06 7.08 -16.30
CA ALA A 88 11.64 6.87 -17.62
C ALA A 88 13.17 6.89 -17.56
N ASP A 89 13.75 7.90 -16.92
CA ASP A 89 15.19 8.01 -16.74
C ASP A 89 15.73 6.92 -15.79
N THR A 90 15.03 6.68 -14.68
CA THR A 90 15.43 5.70 -13.67
C THR A 90 15.52 4.28 -14.23
N LEU A 91 14.44 3.82 -14.87
CA LEU A 91 14.37 2.46 -15.42
C LEU A 91 15.29 2.29 -16.63
N SER A 92 15.46 3.34 -17.45
CA SER A 92 16.40 3.33 -18.56
C SER A 92 17.87 3.22 -18.09
N ALA A 93 18.22 3.92 -17.01
CA ALA A 93 19.59 3.89 -16.47
C ALA A 93 19.90 2.59 -15.71
N TRP A 94 18.96 2.10 -14.90
CA TRP A 94 19.17 0.89 -14.09
C TRP A 94 18.99 -0.40 -14.89
N CYS A 95 18.22 -0.38 -15.98
CA CYS A 95 18.00 -1.50 -16.91
C CYS A 95 17.59 -2.81 -16.22
N PRO A 96 16.44 -2.89 -15.52
CA PRO A 96 15.99 -4.12 -14.90
C PRO A 96 15.59 -5.17 -15.92
N ASP A 97 15.82 -6.45 -15.60
CA ASP A 97 15.31 -7.59 -16.37
C ASP A 97 13.82 -7.84 -16.12
N LEU A 98 13.31 -7.37 -14.98
CA LEU A 98 11.91 -7.51 -14.55
C LEU A 98 11.52 -6.34 -13.64
N LEU A 99 10.30 -5.84 -13.83
CA LEU A 99 9.65 -4.90 -12.93
C LEU A 99 8.57 -5.64 -12.13
N LEU A 100 8.64 -5.55 -10.81
CA LEU A 100 7.61 -6.10 -9.91
C LEU A 100 6.72 -4.98 -9.39
N LEU A 101 5.42 -5.11 -9.60
CA LEU A 101 4.37 -4.21 -9.13
C LEU A 101 3.38 -4.97 -8.25
N ILE A 102 2.72 -4.26 -7.36
CA ILE A 102 1.72 -4.85 -6.46
C ILE A 102 0.43 -4.03 -6.44
N ALA A 103 -0.67 -4.74 -6.28
CA ALA A 103 -2.02 -4.26 -6.02
C ALA A 103 -2.54 -3.27 -7.09
N ASP A 104 -2.94 -2.07 -6.70
CA ASP A 104 -3.85 -1.25 -7.45
C ASP A 104 -3.69 0.26 -7.22
N ARG A 105 -2.62 0.67 -6.55
CA ARG A 105 -2.36 2.10 -6.34
C ARG A 105 -2.22 2.80 -7.69
N TYR A 106 -2.87 3.95 -7.83
CA TYR A 106 -2.88 4.72 -9.08
C TYR A 106 -1.48 5.12 -9.55
N GLU A 107 -0.55 5.31 -8.63
CA GLU A 107 0.86 5.61 -8.93
C GLU A 107 1.52 4.49 -9.74
N MET A 108 1.06 3.24 -9.62
CA MET A 108 1.63 2.09 -10.32
C MET A 108 1.37 2.11 -11.84
N LEU A 109 0.44 2.93 -12.32
CA LEU A 109 0.26 3.18 -13.75
C LEU A 109 1.51 3.80 -14.38
N ALA A 110 2.24 4.64 -13.64
CA ALA A 110 3.45 5.28 -14.12
C ALA A 110 4.57 4.26 -14.43
N PRO A 111 5.05 3.43 -13.48
CA PRO A 111 6.07 2.44 -13.77
C PRO A 111 5.63 1.40 -14.79
N ALA A 112 4.35 1.00 -14.81
CA ALA A 112 3.82 0.05 -15.79
C ALA A 112 3.88 0.61 -17.21
N SER A 113 3.48 1.87 -17.41
CA SER A 113 3.54 2.55 -18.71
C SER A 113 4.97 2.71 -19.22
N VAL A 114 5.90 3.08 -18.34
CA VAL A 114 7.32 3.21 -18.68
C VAL A 114 7.94 1.85 -19.02
N ALA A 115 7.64 0.81 -18.22
CA ALA A 115 8.15 -0.53 -18.47
C ALA A 115 7.67 -1.08 -19.82
N LEU A 116 6.41 -0.82 -20.19
CA LEU A 116 5.87 -1.17 -21.51
C LEU A 116 6.68 -0.50 -22.63
N ALA A 117 6.94 0.80 -22.53
CA ALA A 117 7.70 1.56 -23.52
C ALA A 117 9.16 1.07 -23.65
N LEU A 118 9.78 0.74 -22.52
CA LEU A 118 11.16 0.23 -22.45
C LEU A 118 11.26 -1.29 -22.70
N ARG A 119 10.13 -1.98 -22.90
CA ARG A 119 10.04 -3.44 -23.10
C ARG A 119 10.61 -4.24 -21.91
N ILE A 120 10.42 -3.71 -20.70
CA ILE A 120 10.77 -4.40 -19.46
C ILE A 120 9.57 -5.28 -19.07
N PRO A 121 9.74 -6.61 -18.94
CA PRO A 121 8.67 -7.49 -18.47
C PRO A 121 8.16 -7.05 -17.07
N ILE A 122 6.84 -7.17 -16.87
CA ILE A 122 6.19 -6.82 -15.61
C ILE A 122 5.66 -8.08 -14.95
N ALA A 123 5.94 -8.24 -13.65
CA ALA A 123 5.25 -9.16 -12.77
C ALA A 123 4.28 -8.37 -11.86
N HIS A 124 3.04 -8.82 -11.76
CA HIS A 124 1.99 -8.16 -10.99
C HIS A 124 1.49 -9.07 -9.86
N ILE A 125 1.57 -8.58 -8.64
CA ILE A 125 1.05 -9.25 -7.44
C ILE A 125 -0.35 -8.71 -7.13
N GLU A 126 -1.27 -9.59 -6.68
CA GLU A 126 -2.65 -9.29 -6.27
C GLU A 126 -3.56 -8.79 -7.42
N GLY A 127 -3.26 -9.16 -8.67
CA GLY A 127 -4.21 -9.01 -9.77
C GLY A 127 -5.46 -9.89 -9.58
N GLY A 128 -6.61 -9.43 -10.12
CA GLY A 128 -7.87 -10.19 -10.10
C GLY A 128 -8.72 -10.06 -8.83
N GLU A 129 -8.26 -9.32 -7.81
CA GLU A 129 -9.13 -8.90 -6.72
C GLU A 129 -10.10 -7.80 -7.19
N VAL A 130 -11.14 -7.51 -6.39
CA VAL A 130 -12.17 -6.51 -6.73
C VAL A 130 -12.25 -5.47 -5.63
N SER A 131 -12.16 -4.20 -6.03
CA SER A 131 -12.33 -3.03 -5.17
C SER A 131 -13.55 -2.24 -5.63
N GLN A 132 -14.74 -2.67 -5.20
CA GLN A 132 -15.99 -2.00 -5.60
C GLN A 132 -16.01 -0.56 -5.10
N GLY A 133 -16.43 0.37 -5.97
CA GLY A 133 -16.52 1.79 -5.64
C GLY A 133 -15.19 2.54 -5.66
N ALA A 134 -14.08 1.89 -6.06
CA ALA A 134 -12.76 2.52 -6.14
C ALA A 134 -12.23 2.55 -7.57
N ILE A 135 -11.45 3.59 -7.90
CA ILE A 135 -10.68 3.66 -9.15
C ILE A 135 -9.63 2.56 -9.21
N ASP A 136 -9.23 2.07 -8.06
CA ASP A 136 -8.28 0.97 -7.84
C ASP A 136 -8.65 -0.27 -8.64
N ASP A 137 -9.94 -0.58 -8.79
CA ASP A 137 -10.37 -1.72 -9.61
C ASP A 137 -9.97 -1.56 -11.08
N ALA A 138 -10.14 -0.36 -11.63
CA ALA A 138 -9.71 -0.06 -12.99
C ALA A 138 -8.19 -0.07 -13.13
N VAL A 139 -7.46 0.47 -12.15
CA VAL A 139 -5.99 0.45 -12.11
C VAL A 139 -5.48 -0.97 -12.05
N ARG A 140 -5.99 -1.81 -11.13
CA ARG A 140 -5.60 -3.22 -10.99
C ARG A 140 -5.80 -3.99 -12.28
N ASN A 141 -6.94 -3.80 -12.94
CA ASN A 141 -7.25 -4.45 -14.19
C ASN A 141 -6.31 -3.99 -15.32
N ALA A 142 -5.97 -2.69 -15.38
CA ALA A 142 -5.01 -2.15 -16.33
C ALA A 142 -3.60 -2.73 -16.09
N LEU A 143 -3.13 -2.76 -14.84
CA LEU A 143 -1.84 -3.35 -14.46
C LEU A 143 -1.80 -4.84 -14.82
N THR A 144 -2.88 -5.59 -14.56
CA THR A 144 -3.00 -6.99 -14.95
C THR A 144 -2.82 -7.14 -16.46
N LYS A 145 -3.44 -6.29 -17.30
CA LYS A 145 -3.32 -6.37 -18.76
C LYS A 145 -1.95 -5.95 -19.30
N LEU A 146 -1.22 -5.12 -18.57
CA LEU A 146 0.15 -4.72 -18.93
C LEU A 146 1.21 -5.74 -18.45
N ALA A 147 0.85 -6.61 -17.50
CA ALA A 147 1.78 -7.54 -16.89
C ALA A 147 1.97 -8.83 -17.73
N HIS A 148 3.11 -9.46 -17.52
CA HIS A 148 3.53 -10.70 -18.20
C HIS A 148 3.44 -11.92 -17.29
N ILE A 149 3.61 -11.73 -15.98
CA ILE A 149 3.52 -12.78 -14.95
C ILE A 149 2.60 -12.27 -13.85
N HIS A 150 1.74 -13.14 -13.34
CA HIS A 150 0.72 -12.78 -12.36
C HIS A 150 0.82 -13.67 -11.12
N PHE A 151 0.86 -13.04 -9.94
CA PHE A 151 0.79 -13.71 -8.64
C PHE A 151 -0.50 -13.29 -7.95
N THR A 152 -1.47 -14.21 -7.90
CA THR A 152 -2.82 -13.93 -7.37
C THR A 152 -2.96 -14.42 -5.95
N SER A 153 -3.75 -13.70 -5.14
CA SER A 153 -3.98 -13.94 -3.73
C SER A 153 -4.93 -15.12 -3.47
N THR A 154 -5.89 -15.34 -4.37
CA THR A 154 -6.93 -16.36 -4.22
C THR A 154 -7.14 -17.18 -5.50
N PRO A 155 -7.72 -18.39 -5.40
CA PRO A 155 -8.13 -19.14 -6.58
C PRO A 155 -9.19 -18.41 -7.42
N LEU A 156 -10.02 -17.57 -6.79
CA LEU A 156 -11.01 -16.75 -7.49
C LEU A 156 -10.34 -15.64 -8.30
N ALA A 157 -9.39 -14.91 -7.70
CA ALA A 157 -8.59 -13.91 -8.40
C ALA A 157 -7.85 -14.53 -9.59
N ARG A 158 -7.25 -15.71 -9.41
CA ARG A 158 -6.62 -16.44 -10.52
C ARG A 158 -7.58 -16.70 -11.68
N ARG A 159 -8.80 -17.19 -11.39
CA ARG A 159 -9.81 -17.42 -12.45
C ARG A 159 -10.19 -16.13 -13.17
N ARG A 160 -10.31 -15.01 -12.45
CA ARG A 160 -10.61 -13.69 -13.06
C ARG A 160 -9.49 -13.25 -13.99
N VAL A 161 -8.24 -13.34 -13.57
CA VAL A 161 -7.08 -12.98 -14.41
C VAL A 161 -7.05 -13.81 -15.69
N ILE A 162 -7.27 -15.12 -15.60
CA ILE A 162 -7.37 -15.99 -16.78
C ILE A 162 -8.56 -15.59 -17.67
N ALA A 163 -9.71 -15.25 -17.07
CA ALA A 163 -10.88 -14.81 -17.82
C ALA A 163 -10.67 -13.45 -18.52
N MET A 164 -9.73 -12.63 -18.07
CA MET A 164 -9.28 -11.41 -18.75
C MET A 164 -8.43 -11.71 -20.00
N GLY A 165 -8.17 -12.99 -20.29
CA GLY A 165 -7.40 -13.44 -21.45
C GLY A 165 -5.93 -13.72 -21.16
N GLU A 166 -5.54 -13.82 -19.89
CA GLU A 166 -4.17 -14.20 -19.53
C GLU A 166 -3.99 -15.73 -19.60
N GLU A 167 -2.86 -16.16 -20.14
CA GLU A 167 -2.58 -17.60 -20.29
C GLU A 167 -2.35 -18.28 -18.95
N PRO A 168 -2.98 -19.43 -18.67
CA PRO A 168 -2.94 -20.09 -17.35
C PRO A 168 -1.54 -20.39 -16.80
N TRP A 169 -0.56 -20.61 -17.68
CA TRP A 169 0.81 -20.96 -17.29
C TRP A 169 1.56 -19.82 -16.61
N ARG A 170 1.18 -18.57 -16.87
CA ARG A 170 1.79 -17.36 -16.31
C ARG A 170 0.96 -16.74 -15.16
N VAL A 171 -0.14 -17.39 -14.76
CA VAL A 171 -1.00 -16.95 -13.65
C VAL A 171 -0.86 -17.92 -12.49
N HIS A 172 -0.15 -17.51 -11.47
CA HIS A 172 0.18 -18.32 -10.29
C HIS A 172 -0.69 -17.93 -9.11
N HIS A 173 -1.26 -18.93 -8.41
CA HIS A 173 -1.89 -18.70 -7.11
C HIS A 173 -0.81 -18.76 -6.03
N ALA A 174 -0.39 -17.62 -5.53
CA ALA A 174 0.70 -17.48 -4.56
C ALA A 174 0.22 -17.19 -3.13
N GLY A 175 -1.03 -16.74 -2.97
CA GLY A 175 -1.53 -16.18 -1.71
C GLY A 175 -1.28 -14.68 -1.61
N ALA A 176 -1.86 -14.04 -0.58
CA ALA A 176 -1.62 -12.63 -0.27
C ALA A 176 -0.33 -12.49 0.55
N PRO A 177 0.69 -11.79 0.03
CA PRO A 177 2.01 -11.75 0.70
C PRO A 177 1.98 -11.02 2.06
N SER A 178 1.01 -10.13 2.27
CA SER A 178 0.80 -9.46 3.57
C SER A 178 0.53 -10.45 4.71
N LEU A 179 -0.10 -11.59 4.43
CA LEU A 179 -0.39 -12.62 5.44
C LEU A 179 0.88 -13.35 5.94
N ASP A 180 1.99 -13.22 5.25
CA ASP A 180 3.26 -13.77 5.70
C ASP A 180 3.77 -13.12 6.99
N HIS A 181 3.33 -11.89 7.30
CA HIS A 181 3.61 -11.27 8.60
C HIS A 181 3.08 -12.10 9.77
N LEU A 182 1.90 -12.72 9.63
CA LEU A 182 1.32 -13.58 10.68
C LEU A 182 2.10 -14.87 10.91
N ARG A 183 2.83 -15.35 9.89
CA ARG A 183 3.56 -16.63 9.95
C ARG A 183 5.05 -16.49 10.20
N ARG A 184 5.64 -15.40 9.74
CA ARG A 184 7.09 -15.22 9.63
C ARG A 184 7.63 -14.13 10.54
N SER A 185 6.80 -13.15 10.93
CA SER A 185 7.20 -12.08 11.83
C SER A 185 6.97 -12.48 13.27
N GLN A 186 7.84 -12.00 14.17
CA GLN A 186 7.59 -12.07 15.59
C GLN A 186 6.64 -10.94 15.98
N LEU A 187 5.38 -11.27 16.18
CA LEU A 187 4.37 -10.32 16.62
C LEU A 187 4.61 -9.90 18.07
N LEU A 188 4.17 -8.69 18.40
CA LEU A 188 4.29 -8.13 19.74
C LEU A 188 3.21 -8.73 20.67
N THR A 189 3.57 -8.95 21.93
CA THR A 189 2.59 -9.29 22.97
C THR A 189 1.72 -8.07 23.30
N ARG A 190 0.62 -8.29 24.04
CA ARG A 190 -0.25 -7.20 24.52
C ARG A 190 0.53 -6.19 25.35
N GLU A 191 1.39 -6.64 26.24
CA GLU A 191 2.22 -5.81 27.09
C GLU A 191 3.21 -4.96 26.30
N GLN A 192 3.84 -5.55 25.28
CA GLN A 192 4.77 -4.85 24.40
C GLN A 192 4.04 -3.78 23.57
N LEU A 193 2.82 -4.08 23.08
CA LEU A 193 1.98 -3.12 22.38
C LEU A 193 1.56 -1.96 23.28
N GLN A 194 1.09 -2.26 24.51
CA GLN A 194 0.72 -1.25 25.49
C GLN A 194 1.87 -0.29 25.79
N GLN A 195 3.05 -0.84 25.98
CA GLN A 195 4.26 -0.04 26.21
C GLN A 195 4.64 0.78 24.99
N ARG A 196 4.64 0.17 23.79
CA ARG A 196 5.07 0.81 22.54
C ARG A 196 4.15 1.94 22.12
N LEU A 197 2.83 1.75 22.26
CA LEU A 197 1.79 2.68 21.81
C LEU A 197 1.30 3.59 22.94
N ASN A 198 1.75 3.37 24.18
CA ASN A 198 1.26 4.04 25.39
C ASN A 198 -0.29 3.96 25.48
N LEU A 199 -0.81 2.72 25.39
CA LEU A 199 -2.23 2.39 25.42
C LEU A 199 -2.54 1.42 26.56
N ASP A 200 -3.78 1.45 27.06
CA ASP A 200 -4.32 0.38 27.89
C ASP A 200 -5.23 -0.52 27.04
N LEU A 201 -4.71 -1.65 26.61
CA LEU A 201 -5.45 -2.67 25.84
C LEU A 201 -6.22 -3.66 26.74
N SER A 202 -6.30 -3.43 28.05
CA SER A 202 -7.21 -4.18 28.92
C SER A 202 -8.67 -3.72 28.78
N GLN A 203 -8.87 -2.52 28.21
CA GLN A 203 -10.18 -1.97 27.89
C GLN A 203 -10.64 -2.41 26.50
N PRO A 204 -11.97 -2.57 26.28
CA PRO A 204 -12.50 -2.80 24.95
C PRO A 204 -12.01 -1.74 23.96
N THR A 205 -11.47 -2.19 22.84
CA THR A 205 -10.73 -1.32 21.90
C THR A 205 -11.17 -1.58 20.47
N LEU A 206 -11.58 -0.54 19.77
CA LEU A 206 -11.89 -0.57 18.33
C LEU A 206 -10.73 0.01 17.53
N LEU A 207 -10.32 -0.68 16.47
CA LEU A 207 -9.38 -0.16 15.46
C LEU A 207 -10.16 0.26 14.22
N VAL A 208 -10.03 1.52 13.84
CA VAL A 208 -10.74 2.12 12.70
C VAL A 208 -9.73 2.52 11.63
N ALA A 209 -9.87 1.90 10.46
CA ALA A 209 -9.15 2.26 9.24
C ALA A 209 -10.20 2.55 8.15
N PHE A 210 -10.46 3.81 7.90
CA PHE A 210 -11.47 4.25 6.93
C PHE A 210 -10.79 5.02 5.80
N HIS A 211 -11.15 4.66 4.56
CA HIS A 211 -10.59 5.24 3.35
C HIS A 211 -11.71 5.88 2.52
N PRO A 212 -11.44 6.96 1.75
CA PRO A 212 -12.44 7.55 0.86
C PRO A 212 -12.87 6.57 -0.22
N VAL A 213 -14.13 6.65 -0.65
CA VAL A 213 -14.64 5.95 -1.83
C VAL A 213 -14.25 6.74 -3.08
N THR A 214 -13.18 6.33 -3.75
CA THR A 214 -12.48 7.15 -4.75
C THR A 214 -13.25 7.40 -6.05
N ILE A 215 -14.31 6.63 -6.36
CA ILE A 215 -15.21 6.88 -7.51
C ILE A 215 -16.19 8.02 -7.21
N HIS A 216 -16.60 8.18 -5.96
CA HIS A 216 -17.45 9.28 -5.54
C HIS A 216 -16.60 10.49 -5.17
N ARG A 217 -16.96 11.66 -5.70
CA ARG A 217 -16.23 12.91 -5.40
C ARG A 217 -16.48 13.43 -3.99
N ASP A 218 -17.58 13.02 -3.39
CA ASP A 218 -17.96 13.37 -2.03
C ASP A 218 -18.19 12.09 -1.23
N THR A 219 -17.33 11.83 -0.26
CA THR A 219 -17.43 10.72 0.70
C THR A 219 -17.78 11.22 2.10
N THR A 220 -18.32 12.45 2.17
CA THR A 220 -18.62 13.10 3.43
C THR A 220 -19.72 12.35 4.18
N ASP A 221 -20.75 11.90 3.46
CA ASP A 221 -21.91 11.23 4.06
C ASP A 221 -21.53 9.89 4.72
N GLU A 222 -20.70 9.06 4.06
CA GLU A 222 -20.25 7.78 4.64
C GLU A 222 -19.34 8.02 5.84
N ALA A 223 -18.47 9.04 5.77
CA ALA A 223 -17.64 9.43 6.90
C ALA A 223 -18.49 9.93 8.07
N GLU A 224 -19.50 10.77 7.82
CA GLU A 224 -20.43 11.25 8.85
C GLU A 224 -21.15 10.10 9.55
N ALA A 225 -21.73 9.18 8.78
CA ALA A 225 -22.40 8.01 9.33
C ALA A 225 -21.48 7.15 10.21
N LEU A 226 -20.20 7.00 9.81
CA LEU A 226 -19.21 6.31 10.63
C LEU A 226 -18.95 7.05 11.94
N PHE A 227 -18.65 8.35 11.89
CA PHE A 227 -18.34 9.14 13.08
C PHE A 227 -19.54 9.26 14.02
N ASP A 228 -20.78 9.37 13.50
CA ASP A 228 -22.00 9.34 14.28
C ASP A 228 -22.16 8.01 15.01
N ALA A 229 -21.91 6.89 14.34
CA ALA A 229 -21.96 5.57 14.97
C ALA A 229 -20.88 5.44 16.06
N LEU A 230 -19.68 5.93 15.83
CA LEU A 230 -18.58 5.90 16.80
C LEU A 230 -18.80 6.84 17.98
N ALA A 231 -19.54 7.95 17.80
CA ALA A 231 -19.86 8.90 18.88
C ALA A 231 -20.64 8.25 20.03
N HIS A 232 -21.42 7.22 19.74
CA HIS A 232 -22.21 6.48 20.72
C HIS A 232 -21.48 5.29 21.36
N ARG A 233 -20.20 5.06 21.03
CA ARG A 233 -19.40 3.96 21.56
C ARG A 233 -18.66 4.38 22.82
N ALA A 234 -18.59 3.47 23.81
CA ALA A 234 -17.85 3.69 25.05
C ALA A 234 -16.40 3.19 25.00
N GLU A 235 -16.10 2.37 24.01
CA GLU A 235 -14.80 1.72 23.83
C GLU A 235 -13.70 2.74 23.52
N GLN A 236 -12.47 2.36 23.78
CA GLN A 236 -11.30 3.05 23.26
C GLN A 236 -11.29 2.96 21.72
N ILE A 237 -11.05 4.07 21.04
CA ILE A 237 -11.04 4.12 19.58
C ILE A 237 -9.64 4.50 19.09
N LEU A 238 -9.09 3.65 18.25
CA LEU A 238 -7.79 3.84 17.62
C LEU A 238 -7.99 4.07 16.14
N PHE A 239 -7.66 5.25 15.65
CA PHE A 239 -7.68 5.55 14.23
C PHE A 239 -6.32 5.34 13.59
N VAL A 240 -6.31 4.77 12.39
CA VAL A 240 -5.16 4.77 11.48
C VAL A 240 -5.50 5.67 10.31
N TYR A 241 -4.58 6.56 9.93
CA TYR A 241 -4.80 7.49 8.83
C TYR A 241 -5.01 6.75 7.50
N PRO A 242 -5.88 7.31 6.62
CA PRO A 242 -6.05 6.83 5.26
C PRO A 242 -4.77 7.01 4.43
N ASN A 243 -4.75 6.38 3.26
CA ASN A 243 -3.72 6.62 2.25
C ASN A 243 -3.88 8.02 1.63
N SER A 244 -2.92 8.39 0.75
CA SER A 244 -2.89 9.67 0.02
C SER A 244 -3.86 9.75 -1.16
N ASP A 245 -5.06 9.20 -1.01
CA ASP A 245 -6.11 9.27 -2.03
C ASP A 245 -6.86 10.60 -1.97
N ALA A 246 -7.45 11.03 -3.07
CA ALA A 246 -8.27 12.24 -3.09
C ALA A 246 -9.41 12.14 -2.07
N GLY A 247 -9.64 13.22 -1.28
CA GLY A 247 -10.60 13.26 -0.18
C GLY A 247 -10.04 12.79 1.17
N SER A 248 -8.80 12.34 1.25
CA SER A 248 -8.19 11.88 2.51
C SER A 248 -8.07 13.01 3.55
N HIS A 249 -7.78 14.23 3.14
CA HIS A 249 -7.66 15.38 4.06
C HIS A 249 -8.96 15.68 4.82
N ALA A 250 -10.12 15.51 4.17
CA ALA A 250 -11.42 15.69 4.84
C ALA A 250 -11.64 14.64 5.95
N ILE A 251 -11.27 13.38 5.67
CA ILE A 251 -11.35 12.29 6.66
C ILE A 251 -10.37 12.54 7.80
N ILE A 252 -9.14 12.97 7.51
CA ILE A 252 -8.12 13.29 8.52
C ILE A 252 -8.61 14.42 9.43
N ALA A 253 -9.17 15.49 8.87
CA ALA A 253 -9.70 16.62 9.64
C ALA A 253 -10.87 16.19 10.56
N LYS A 254 -11.81 15.38 10.05
CA LYS A 254 -12.90 14.81 10.86
C LYS A 254 -12.38 13.90 11.97
N THR A 255 -11.39 13.06 11.67
CA THR A 255 -10.76 12.17 12.65
C THR A 255 -10.09 12.97 13.76
N GLN A 256 -9.40 14.06 13.43
CA GLN A 256 -8.76 14.92 14.42
C GLN A 256 -9.80 15.61 15.31
N ALA A 257 -10.83 16.21 14.73
CA ALA A 257 -11.92 16.85 15.49
C ALA A 257 -12.61 15.84 16.43
N PHE A 258 -12.89 14.63 15.95
CA PHE A 258 -13.48 13.59 16.77
C PHE A 258 -12.58 13.16 17.95
N ALA A 259 -11.26 13.10 17.73
CA ALA A 259 -10.31 12.73 18.76
C ALA A 259 -10.11 13.82 19.82
N ASP A 260 -10.19 15.10 19.42
CA ASP A 260 -10.03 16.24 20.33
C ASP A 260 -11.16 16.27 21.38
N ASP A 261 -12.35 15.79 21.03
CA ASP A 261 -13.51 15.74 21.91
C ASP A 261 -13.57 14.46 22.79
N ARG A 262 -12.65 13.50 22.64
CA ARG A 262 -12.74 12.18 23.29
C ARG A 262 -11.41 11.72 23.89
N ILE A 263 -11.35 11.58 25.20
CA ILE A 263 -10.16 11.16 25.96
C ILE A 263 -9.66 9.76 25.55
N LEU A 264 -10.59 8.82 25.26
CA LEU A 264 -10.27 7.44 24.88
C LEU A 264 -10.09 7.26 23.36
N THR A 265 -9.64 8.30 22.68
CA THR A 265 -9.33 8.23 21.24
C THR A 265 -7.86 8.52 21.00
N ARG A 266 -7.26 7.75 20.10
CA ARG A 266 -5.88 7.95 19.64
C ARG A 266 -5.81 7.86 18.12
N ILE A 267 -4.92 8.63 17.54
CA ILE A 267 -4.67 8.64 16.09
C ILE A 267 -3.24 8.21 15.84
N PHE A 268 -3.08 7.29 14.91
CA PHE A 268 -1.79 6.85 14.40
C PHE A 268 -1.65 7.25 12.93
N VAL A 269 -0.78 8.19 12.65
CA VAL A 269 -0.44 8.61 11.28
C VAL A 269 0.23 7.45 10.54
N ASN A 270 1.09 6.73 11.25
CA ASN A 270 1.81 5.59 10.71
C ASN A 270 2.04 4.52 11.80
N LEU A 271 1.74 3.27 11.45
CA LEU A 271 2.12 2.10 12.21
C LEU A 271 2.95 1.18 11.31
N ASP A 272 4.09 0.72 11.79
CA ASP A 272 4.84 -0.32 11.06
C ASP A 272 4.03 -1.62 10.99
N ALA A 273 4.34 -2.46 10.01
CA ALA A 273 3.58 -3.67 9.73
C ALA A 273 3.46 -4.61 10.95
N ILE A 274 4.55 -4.79 11.71
CA ILE A 274 4.54 -5.68 12.89
C ILE A 274 3.61 -5.12 13.96
N THR A 275 3.70 -3.82 14.24
CA THR A 275 2.82 -3.15 15.22
C THR A 275 1.35 -3.23 14.79
N TYR A 276 1.05 -2.97 13.51
CA TYR A 276 -0.31 -3.03 12.97
C TYR A 276 -0.90 -4.44 13.04
N TRP A 277 -0.17 -5.46 12.57
CA TRP A 277 -0.62 -6.85 12.61
C TRP A 277 -0.77 -7.38 14.05
N SER A 278 0.12 -6.95 14.95
CA SER A 278 0.01 -7.30 16.36
C SER A 278 -1.21 -6.67 17.01
N LEU A 279 -1.50 -5.40 16.68
CA LEU A 279 -2.66 -4.66 17.20
C LEU A 279 -3.97 -5.27 16.71
N LEU A 280 -4.07 -5.66 15.42
CA LEU A 280 -5.23 -6.36 14.88
C LEU A 280 -5.59 -7.65 15.63
N GLY A 281 -4.62 -8.33 16.18
CA GLY A 281 -4.82 -9.54 16.99
C GLY A 281 -5.23 -9.28 18.45
N GLN A 282 -5.29 -8.01 18.89
CA GLN A 282 -5.53 -7.62 20.29
C GLN A 282 -6.74 -6.69 20.49
N VAL A 283 -7.34 -6.21 19.42
CA VAL A 283 -8.56 -5.37 19.45
C VAL A 283 -9.83 -6.23 19.31
N ASP A 284 -10.99 -5.65 19.66
CA ASP A 284 -12.29 -6.33 19.68
C ASP A 284 -13.05 -6.28 18.35
#